data_ca4cae888c6d1b4e0c64de46c10426d8
#
_entry.id   ca4cae888c6d1b4e0c64de46c10426d8
#
_cell.length_a   1.000
_cell.length_b   1.000
_cell.length_c   1.000
_cell.angle_alpha   90.00
_cell.angle_beta   90.00
_cell.angle_gamma   90.00
#
_symmetry.space_group_name_H-M   'P 1'
#
loop_
_entity.id
_entity.type
_entity.pdbx_description
1 polymer ?
#
loop_
_entity_poly.entity_id
_entity_poly.type
_entity_poly.pdbx_seq_one_letter_code
_entity_poly.pdbx_strand_id
1 'polypeptide(L)'
;MYVNVVLLFGGDGAEYEISLRSAAAVLPHLSSRHTVRTVGIDRTGAWLLTATSPKAIAADAWQEGGIPVTPHFGDHALLAGGAPIPCDVIFPLLHGGLGEGGGVAALLSLLSIPYVGCPPTAGMLGMDKRLAKRLAADAGIRVAAYRTVGRDELADPTLKGALGDALGYPMFVKPTSGGSSVGAARVDTEEGLLPALDSALLHSDTALCEEYIAGAEVELAILEREDGLFGTLVGEIDPGAPFYDYDAKYRDRSSRLFIPARISSAARREVAEAGHTLFRLFGCRGLARVDFFVRDGEVIFNEINTMPGFTDISMYPRLLAAAGLPIGEVLDTLLVGAYRHARDRGL
;
A
#
# COMPACT_ATOMS: atom_id res chain seq x y z
N MET A 1 13.98 -4.47 -22.50
CA MET A 1 13.94 -3.04 -22.89
C MET A 1 14.88 -2.26 -21.96
N TYR A 2 15.71 -1.34 -22.47
CA TYR A 2 16.58 -0.49 -21.65
C TYR A 2 15.98 0.92 -21.62
N VAL A 3 15.74 1.48 -20.43
CA VAL A 3 14.98 2.72 -20.26
C VAL A 3 15.60 3.64 -19.21
N ASN A 4 15.24 4.94 -19.29
CA ASN A 4 15.54 5.93 -18.24
C ASN A 4 14.43 5.87 -17.19
N VAL A 5 14.74 5.36 -16.01
CA VAL A 5 13.82 5.26 -14.86
C VAL A 5 14.08 6.40 -13.89
N VAL A 6 13.06 7.12 -13.49
CA VAL A 6 13.12 7.95 -12.29
C VAL A 6 12.55 7.15 -11.13
N LEU A 7 13.39 6.77 -10.18
CA LEU A 7 12.97 6.18 -8.91
C LEU A 7 12.59 7.30 -7.96
N LEU A 8 11.29 7.41 -7.65
CA LEU A 8 10.73 8.41 -6.76
C LEU A 8 10.47 7.80 -5.38
N PHE A 9 10.99 8.42 -4.30
CA PHE A 9 10.90 7.88 -2.95
C PHE A 9 10.81 8.98 -1.90
N GLY A 10 10.56 8.61 -0.62
CA GLY A 10 10.43 9.54 0.50
C GLY A 10 8.97 9.91 0.77
N GLY A 11 8.67 11.18 0.90
CA GLY A 11 7.33 11.72 1.18
C GLY A 11 7.23 12.38 2.56
N ASP A 12 6.13 13.06 2.81
CA ASP A 12 5.83 13.77 4.06
C ASP A 12 5.00 12.93 5.07
N GLY A 13 4.68 11.69 4.71
CA GLY A 13 3.82 10.79 5.48
C GLY A 13 4.55 9.99 6.56
N ALA A 14 3.74 9.28 7.36
CA ALA A 14 4.22 8.41 8.44
C ALA A 14 5.07 7.22 7.95
N GLU A 15 4.94 6.85 6.69
CA GLU A 15 5.63 5.71 6.06
C GLU A 15 6.91 6.10 5.30
N TYR A 16 7.43 7.29 5.57
CA TYR A 16 8.65 7.82 4.96
C TYR A 16 9.83 6.84 5.01
N GLU A 17 10.15 6.28 6.20
CA GLU A 17 11.25 5.33 6.35
C GLU A 17 11.04 4.04 5.55
N ILE A 18 9.80 3.60 5.38
CA ILE A 18 9.47 2.41 4.59
C ILE A 18 9.75 2.68 3.11
N SER A 19 9.42 3.88 2.64
CA SER A 19 9.74 4.34 1.29
C SER A 19 11.26 4.34 1.05
N LEU A 20 12.05 4.89 1.97
CA LEU A 20 13.51 4.86 1.87
C LEU A 20 14.07 3.44 1.79
N ARG A 21 13.60 2.54 2.67
CA ARG A 21 14.04 1.14 2.67
C ARG A 21 13.64 0.41 1.39
N SER A 22 12.43 0.63 0.89
CA SER A 22 11.96 0.06 -0.38
C SER A 22 12.81 0.53 -1.55
N ALA A 23 13.09 1.85 -1.63
CA ALA A 23 13.93 2.42 -2.68
C ALA A 23 15.37 1.89 -2.61
N ALA A 24 15.95 1.80 -1.41
CA ALA A 24 17.28 1.25 -1.20
C ALA A 24 17.38 -0.22 -1.64
N ALA A 25 16.34 -1.02 -1.40
CA ALA A 25 16.29 -2.42 -1.82
C ALA A 25 16.12 -2.56 -3.35
N VAL A 26 15.30 -1.71 -3.98
CA VAL A 26 14.97 -1.80 -5.42
C VAL A 26 16.06 -1.21 -6.31
N LEU A 27 16.72 -0.13 -5.89
CA LEU A 27 17.69 0.63 -6.69
C LEU A 27 18.82 -0.22 -7.31
N PRO A 28 19.47 -1.17 -6.61
CA PRO A 28 20.49 -2.01 -7.21
C PRO A 28 19.98 -2.89 -8.36
N HIS A 29 18.77 -3.41 -8.22
CA HIS A 29 18.17 -4.27 -9.24
C HIS A 29 17.77 -3.47 -10.49
N LEU A 30 17.24 -2.27 -10.33
CA LEU A 30 16.95 -1.37 -11.44
C LEU A 30 18.23 -0.89 -12.14
N SER A 31 19.25 -0.43 -11.37
CA SER A 31 20.48 0.14 -11.90
C SER A 31 21.35 -0.88 -12.65
N SER A 32 21.19 -2.18 -12.39
CA SER A 32 21.87 -3.23 -13.13
C SER A 32 21.27 -3.48 -14.53
N ARG A 33 20.08 -2.92 -14.82
CA ARG A 33 19.28 -3.22 -16.01
C ARG A 33 18.87 -1.98 -16.79
N HIS A 34 18.87 -0.80 -16.16
CA HIS A 34 18.35 0.47 -16.69
C HIS A 34 19.25 1.65 -16.29
N THR A 35 19.06 2.81 -16.95
CA THR A 35 19.59 4.08 -16.42
C THR A 35 18.63 4.61 -15.35
N VAL A 36 19.08 4.67 -14.10
CA VAL A 36 18.23 5.13 -12.98
C VAL A 36 18.69 6.50 -12.49
N ARG A 37 17.73 7.39 -12.34
CA ARG A 37 17.87 8.65 -11.61
C ARG A 37 17.00 8.60 -10.37
N THR A 38 17.53 9.12 -9.27
CA THR A 38 16.83 9.12 -7.99
C THR A 38 16.29 10.51 -7.70
N VAL A 39 14.97 10.59 -7.45
CA VAL A 39 14.30 11.78 -6.97
C VAL A 39 13.71 11.47 -5.61
N GLY A 40 14.20 12.15 -4.58
CA GLY A 40 13.65 12.00 -3.24
C GLY A 40 12.69 13.13 -2.91
N ILE A 41 11.65 12.82 -2.13
CA ILE A 41 10.76 13.79 -1.50
C ILE A 41 11.11 13.82 -0.02
N ASP A 42 11.52 14.97 0.48
CA ASP A 42 11.84 15.10 1.90
C ASP A 42 10.58 15.23 2.78
N ARG A 43 10.77 15.29 4.10
CA ARG A 43 9.66 15.41 5.07
C ARG A 43 8.91 16.73 4.99
N THR A 44 9.46 17.74 4.28
CA THR A 44 8.76 19.02 4.02
C THR A 44 7.97 19.01 2.73
N GLY A 45 8.04 17.92 1.95
CA GLY A 45 7.41 17.77 0.65
C GLY A 45 8.26 18.32 -0.50
N ALA A 46 9.52 18.74 -0.26
CA ALA A 46 10.42 19.20 -1.33
C ALA A 46 10.97 18.01 -2.13
N TRP A 47 10.94 18.14 -3.45
CA TRP A 47 11.48 17.15 -4.38
C TRP A 47 12.90 17.50 -4.78
N LEU A 48 13.82 16.53 -4.67
CA LEU A 48 15.23 16.72 -4.96
C LEU A 48 15.76 15.62 -5.89
N LEU A 49 16.36 16.00 -7.01
CA LEU A 49 17.16 15.07 -7.83
C LEU A 49 18.51 14.90 -7.15
N THR A 50 18.87 13.64 -6.85
CA THR A 50 20.09 13.33 -6.11
C THR A 50 20.90 12.25 -6.81
N ALA A 51 22.23 12.34 -6.68
CA ALA A 51 23.15 11.26 -7.04
C ALA A 51 23.51 10.49 -5.76
N THR A 52 22.67 9.54 -5.38
CA THR A 52 22.76 8.86 -4.08
C THR A 52 22.96 7.35 -4.21
N SER A 53 23.42 6.71 -3.15
CA SER A 53 23.57 5.26 -3.05
C SER A 53 22.45 4.62 -2.26
N PRO A 54 22.18 3.32 -2.43
CA PRO A 54 21.21 2.60 -1.61
C PRO A 54 21.47 2.75 -0.11
N LYS A 55 22.75 2.76 0.29
CA LYS A 55 23.15 2.94 1.70
C LYS A 55 22.81 4.33 2.22
N ALA A 56 23.03 5.38 1.43
CA ALA A 56 22.69 6.75 1.81
C ALA A 56 21.17 6.95 1.89
N ILE A 57 20.39 6.36 0.97
CA ILE A 57 18.93 6.37 1.03
C ILE A 57 18.46 5.69 2.32
N ALA A 58 18.92 4.49 2.60
CA ALA A 58 18.51 3.74 3.80
C ALA A 58 18.90 4.44 5.12
N ALA A 59 19.95 5.26 5.11
CA ALA A 59 20.42 6.02 6.25
C ALA A 59 19.81 7.43 6.36
N ASP A 60 18.85 7.79 5.51
CA ASP A 60 18.24 9.12 5.39
C ASP A 60 19.28 10.24 5.17
N ALA A 61 20.35 9.95 4.41
CA ALA A 61 21.47 10.85 4.10
C ALA A 61 21.59 11.13 2.59
N TRP A 62 20.45 11.16 1.89
CA TRP A 62 20.36 11.26 0.44
C TRP A 62 20.22 12.70 -0.08
N GLN A 63 19.89 13.67 0.79
CA GLN A 63 19.51 15.03 0.43
C GLN A 63 20.69 15.90 0.01
N GLU A 64 21.92 15.54 0.44
CA GLU A 64 23.12 16.34 0.21
C GLU A 64 23.40 16.55 -1.29
N GLY A 65 23.59 17.80 -1.69
CA GLY A 65 23.81 18.17 -3.09
C GLY A 65 22.59 18.02 -4.00
N GLY A 66 21.41 17.78 -3.41
CA GLY A 66 20.16 17.63 -4.15
C GLY A 66 19.77 18.88 -4.92
N ILE A 67 19.32 18.71 -6.17
CA ILE A 67 18.84 19.79 -7.03
C ILE A 67 17.31 19.81 -6.96
N PRO A 68 16.69 20.95 -6.62
CA PRO A 68 15.23 21.06 -6.56
C PRO A 68 14.56 20.64 -7.87
N VAL A 69 13.50 19.83 -7.75
CA VAL A 69 12.73 19.30 -8.87
C VAL A 69 11.35 19.94 -8.87
N THR A 70 10.89 20.37 -10.03
CA THR A 70 9.56 20.93 -10.23
C THR A 70 8.84 20.24 -11.40
N PRO A 71 7.54 19.99 -11.30
CA PRO A 71 6.74 19.53 -12.43
C PRO A 71 6.56 20.67 -13.44
N HIS A 72 6.67 20.37 -14.74
CA HIS A 72 6.44 21.33 -15.83
C HIS A 72 5.42 20.77 -16.82
N PHE A 73 4.20 21.27 -16.74
CA PHE A 73 3.08 20.72 -17.49
C PHE A 73 3.19 20.99 -18.99
N GLY A 74 3.78 22.13 -19.41
CA GLY A 74 3.97 22.47 -20.80
C GLY A 74 4.94 21.55 -21.55
N ASP A 75 5.96 21.06 -20.86
CA ASP A 75 6.97 20.15 -21.42
C ASP A 75 6.69 18.68 -21.09
N HIS A 76 5.62 18.39 -20.34
CA HIS A 76 5.33 17.04 -19.82
C HIS A 76 6.52 16.40 -19.11
N ALA A 77 7.18 17.15 -18.24
CA ALA A 77 8.47 16.76 -17.67
C ALA A 77 8.60 17.13 -16.19
N LEU A 78 9.54 16.47 -15.51
CA LEU A 78 10.12 16.96 -14.26
C LEU A 78 11.40 17.74 -14.61
N LEU A 79 11.55 18.97 -14.08
CA LEU A 79 12.72 19.80 -14.28
C LEU A 79 13.58 19.81 -13.03
N ALA A 80 14.91 19.69 -13.22
CA ALA A 80 15.90 19.91 -12.17
C ALA A 80 16.88 21.01 -12.61
N GLY A 81 17.02 22.08 -11.82
CA GLY A 81 17.85 23.22 -12.19
C GLY A 81 17.43 23.88 -13.51
N GLY A 82 16.13 23.80 -13.87
CA GLY A 82 15.59 24.35 -15.12
C GLY A 82 15.73 23.47 -16.37
N ALA A 83 16.33 22.28 -16.26
CA ALA A 83 16.47 21.34 -17.38
C ALA A 83 15.60 20.09 -17.16
N PRO A 84 15.00 19.52 -18.21
CA PRO A 84 14.26 18.28 -18.13
C PRO A 84 15.11 17.12 -17.61
N ILE A 85 14.58 16.36 -16.65
CA ILE A 85 15.16 15.10 -16.22
C ILE A 85 14.86 14.06 -17.30
N PRO A 86 15.86 13.42 -17.93
CA PRO A 86 15.63 12.33 -18.87
C PRO A 86 14.87 11.20 -18.15
N CYS A 87 13.63 10.95 -18.58
CA CYS A 87 12.70 10.04 -17.93
C CYS A 87 11.78 9.41 -18.96
N ASP A 88 11.84 8.08 -19.06
CA ASP A 88 10.90 7.33 -19.87
C ASP A 88 9.75 6.80 -19.00
N VAL A 89 10.02 6.51 -17.72
CA VAL A 89 9.04 6.00 -16.76
C VAL A 89 9.42 6.39 -15.33
N ILE A 90 8.43 6.70 -14.52
CA ILE A 90 8.62 6.93 -13.07
C ILE A 90 8.22 5.69 -12.29
N PHE A 91 9.06 5.28 -11.35
CA PHE A 91 8.72 4.26 -10.37
C PHE A 91 8.55 4.91 -8.99
N PRO A 92 7.29 5.22 -8.59
CA PRO A 92 7.01 5.83 -7.31
C PRO A 92 6.94 4.75 -6.23
N LEU A 93 7.92 4.69 -5.34
CA LEU A 93 7.91 3.88 -4.13
C LEU A 93 7.51 4.75 -2.94
N LEU A 94 6.28 5.24 -2.97
CA LEU A 94 5.71 6.14 -1.97
C LEU A 94 4.57 5.41 -1.25
N HIS A 95 4.76 5.14 0.04
CA HIS A 95 3.80 4.38 0.84
C HIS A 95 2.92 5.32 1.64
N GLY A 96 1.65 4.94 1.77
CA GLY A 96 0.65 5.71 2.50
C GLY A 96 0.37 7.10 1.93
N GLY A 97 -0.43 7.88 2.63
CA GLY A 97 -0.71 9.28 2.35
C GLY A 97 -1.06 9.59 0.90
N LEU A 98 -0.57 10.72 0.39
CA LEU A 98 -0.80 11.14 -1.01
C LEU A 98 -0.02 10.29 -2.02
N GLY A 99 1.03 9.61 -1.60
CA GLY A 99 1.83 8.74 -2.47
C GLY A 99 1.02 7.56 -2.97
N GLU A 100 0.55 6.71 -2.06
CA GLU A 100 -0.27 5.53 -2.35
C GLU A 100 -1.73 5.90 -2.61
N GLY A 101 -2.27 6.92 -1.93
CA GLY A 101 -3.65 7.39 -2.06
C GLY A 101 -3.98 8.10 -3.37
N GLY A 102 -3.13 7.99 -4.40
CA GLY A 102 -3.42 8.43 -5.76
C GLY A 102 -3.02 9.88 -6.09
N GLY A 103 -2.59 10.69 -5.13
CA GLY A 103 -2.21 12.09 -5.38
C GLY A 103 -1.02 12.22 -6.35
N VAL A 104 0.06 11.47 -6.10
CA VAL A 104 1.23 11.45 -6.98
C VAL A 104 0.89 10.84 -8.34
N ALA A 105 0.11 9.75 -8.38
CA ALA A 105 -0.36 9.16 -9.63
C ALA A 105 -1.19 10.15 -10.47
N ALA A 106 -2.00 11.01 -9.82
CA ALA A 106 -2.75 12.08 -10.50
C ALA A 106 -1.82 13.14 -11.10
N LEU A 107 -0.80 13.59 -10.35
CA LEU A 107 0.21 14.51 -10.83
C LEU A 107 0.95 13.95 -12.05
N LEU A 108 1.40 12.69 -11.98
CA LEU A 108 2.11 12.03 -13.09
C LEU A 108 1.20 11.83 -14.32
N SER A 109 -0.07 11.56 -14.09
CA SER A 109 -1.07 11.49 -15.16
C SER A 109 -1.28 12.83 -15.87
N LEU A 110 -1.31 13.95 -15.13
CA LEU A 110 -1.39 15.30 -15.68
C LEU A 110 -0.14 15.68 -16.48
N LEU A 111 1.03 15.19 -16.05
CA LEU A 111 2.29 15.35 -16.78
C LEU A 111 2.41 14.42 -17.99
N SER A 112 1.46 13.50 -18.19
CA SER A 112 1.52 12.50 -19.26
C SER A 112 2.80 11.63 -19.23
N ILE A 113 3.39 11.45 -18.05
CA ILE A 113 4.58 10.62 -17.86
C ILE A 113 4.13 9.19 -17.49
N PRO A 114 4.63 8.14 -18.18
CA PRO A 114 4.39 6.76 -17.76
C PRO A 114 4.88 6.51 -16.35
N TYR A 115 4.11 5.79 -15.55
CA TYR A 115 4.51 5.45 -14.17
C TYR A 115 4.06 4.04 -13.78
N VAL A 116 4.83 3.43 -12.91
CA VAL A 116 4.52 2.12 -12.30
C VAL A 116 3.48 2.31 -11.21
N GLY A 117 2.50 1.42 -11.17
CA GLY A 117 1.50 1.36 -10.10
C GLY A 117 0.09 1.72 -10.55
N CYS A 118 -0.78 1.77 -9.57
CA CYS A 118 -2.21 1.95 -9.77
C CYS A 118 -2.59 3.37 -10.20
N PRO A 119 -3.68 3.53 -10.98
CA PRO A 119 -4.20 4.84 -11.32
C PRO A 119 -4.76 5.57 -10.08
N PRO A 120 -4.94 6.89 -10.14
CA PRO A 120 -5.39 7.71 -9.00
C PRO A 120 -6.64 7.17 -8.34
N THR A 121 -7.64 6.75 -9.12
CA THR A 121 -8.91 6.23 -8.62
C THR A 121 -8.71 4.97 -7.76
N ALA A 122 -7.87 4.04 -8.20
CA ALA A 122 -7.59 2.82 -7.44
C ALA A 122 -6.89 3.13 -6.11
N GLY A 123 -5.92 4.06 -6.13
CA GLY A 123 -5.25 4.52 -4.91
C GLY A 123 -6.23 5.16 -3.91
N MET A 124 -7.09 6.08 -4.39
CA MET A 124 -8.10 6.73 -3.55
C MET A 124 -9.09 5.73 -2.94
N LEU A 125 -9.60 4.81 -3.75
CA LEU A 125 -10.56 3.78 -3.29
C LEU A 125 -9.92 2.79 -2.31
N GLY A 126 -8.68 2.37 -2.56
CA GLY A 126 -7.94 1.46 -1.70
C GLY A 126 -7.58 2.08 -0.35
N MET A 127 -7.26 3.38 -0.33
CA MET A 127 -6.88 4.10 0.87
C MET A 127 -8.06 4.34 1.82
N ASP A 128 -9.28 4.55 1.31
CA ASP A 128 -10.50 4.69 2.13
C ASP A 128 -11.08 3.30 2.43
N LYS A 129 -10.80 2.79 3.64
CA LYS A 129 -11.23 1.45 4.10
C LYS A 129 -12.74 1.27 4.07
N ARG A 130 -13.50 2.33 4.27
CA ARG A 130 -14.97 2.33 4.20
C ARG A 130 -15.45 2.08 2.76
N LEU A 131 -14.86 2.81 1.78
CA LEU A 131 -15.19 2.64 0.37
C LEU A 131 -14.70 1.28 -0.14
N ALA A 132 -13.50 0.87 0.26
CA ALA A 132 -12.93 -0.43 -0.09
C ALA A 132 -13.84 -1.58 0.35
N LYS A 133 -14.29 -1.59 1.61
CA LYS A 133 -15.20 -2.61 2.15
C LYS A 133 -16.56 -2.59 1.45
N ARG A 134 -17.09 -1.41 1.17
CA ARG A 134 -18.38 -1.30 0.48
C ARG A 134 -18.30 -1.89 -0.93
N LEU A 135 -17.26 -1.55 -1.70
CA LEU A 135 -17.04 -2.12 -3.03
C LEU A 135 -16.86 -3.64 -2.99
N ALA A 136 -16.10 -4.15 -2.02
CA ALA A 136 -15.91 -5.59 -1.85
C ALA A 136 -17.24 -6.30 -1.54
N ALA A 137 -18.04 -5.75 -0.62
CA ALA A 137 -19.36 -6.29 -0.26
C ALA A 137 -20.34 -6.26 -1.44
N ASP A 138 -20.38 -5.18 -2.22
CA ASP A 138 -21.22 -5.06 -3.41
C ASP A 138 -20.83 -6.09 -4.50
N ALA A 139 -19.57 -6.55 -4.51
CA ALA A 139 -19.11 -7.65 -5.36
C ALA A 139 -19.32 -9.05 -4.76
N GLY A 140 -20.01 -9.15 -3.62
CA GLY A 140 -20.28 -10.42 -2.93
C GLY A 140 -19.10 -10.98 -2.14
N ILE A 141 -18.02 -10.20 -1.95
CA ILE A 141 -16.88 -10.58 -1.13
C ILE A 141 -17.17 -10.20 0.33
N ARG A 142 -17.01 -11.17 1.24
CA ARG A 142 -17.28 -10.95 2.66
C ARG A 142 -16.30 -9.92 3.25
N VAL A 143 -16.84 -9.04 4.09
CA VAL A 143 -16.09 -8.06 4.89
C VAL A 143 -16.50 -8.20 6.35
N ALA A 144 -15.64 -7.79 7.28
CA ALA A 144 -16.03 -7.68 8.69
C ALA A 144 -17.23 -6.74 8.85
N ALA A 145 -18.13 -7.02 9.79
CA ALA A 145 -19.19 -6.07 10.16
C ALA A 145 -18.54 -4.77 10.65
N TYR A 146 -19.04 -3.62 10.20
CA TYR A 146 -18.45 -2.35 10.55
C TYR A 146 -19.46 -1.22 10.66
N ARG A 147 -19.07 -0.17 11.40
CA ARG A 147 -19.73 1.13 11.44
C ARG A 147 -18.67 2.24 11.37
N THR A 148 -18.98 3.31 10.67
CA THR A 148 -18.18 4.54 10.69
C THR A 148 -18.72 5.48 11.75
N VAL A 149 -17.82 6.22 12.41
CA VAL A 149 -18.13 7.19 13.47
C VAL A 149 -17.42 8.49 13.15
N GLY A 150 -18.19 9.58 13.09
CA GLY A 150 -17.67 10.94 12.96
C GLY A 150 -17.42 11.58 14.33
N ARG A 151 -16.67 12.69 14.34
CA ARG A 151 -16.35 13.41 15.57
C ARG A 151 -17.60 13.97 16.26
N ASP A 152 -18.62 14.35 15.51
CA ASP A 152 -19.89 14.86 15.99
C ASP A 152 -20.73 13.81 16.75
N GLU A 153 -20.52 12.52 16.44
CA GLU A 153 -21.21 11.42 17.11
C GLU A 153 -20.64 11.12 18.51
N LEU A 154 -19.43 11.58 18.85
CA LEU A 154 -18.79 11.29 20.15
C LEU A 154 -19.56 11.83 21.35
N ALA A 155 -20.40 12.86 21.15
CA ALA A 155 -21.23 13.44 22.18
C ALA A 155 -22.54 12.67 22.43
N ASP A 156 -22.87 11.69 21.58
CA ASP A 156 -24.09 10.88 21.73
C ASP A 156 -23.89 9.83 22.86
N PRO A 157 -24.67 9.92 23.96
CA PRO A 157 -24.54 8.99 25.07
C PRO A 157 -24.92 7.54 24.71
N THR A 158 -25.63 7.33 23.59
CA THR A 158 -26.06 6.01 23.14
C THR A 158 -25.05 5.32 22.23
N LEU A 159 -24.03 6.07 21.74
CA LEU A 159 -23.05 5.59 20.75
C LEU A 159 -22.35 4.29 21.19
N LYS A 160 -21.87 4.25 22.44
CA LYS A 160 -21.12 3.09 22.93
C LYS A 160 -21.97 1.83 22.99
N GLY A 161 -23.20 1.93 23.50
CA GLY A 161 -24.15 0.83 23.53
C GLY A 161 -24.51 0.36 22.11
N ALA A 162 -24.80 1.28 21.21
CA ALA A 162 -25.14 0.96 19.82
C ALA A 162 -23.98 0.27 19.07
N LEU A 163 -22.72 0.66 19.32
CA LEU A 163 -21.57 -0.03 18.74
C LEU A 163 -21.34 -1.39 19.37
N GLY A 164 -21.48 -1.52 20.69
CA GLY A 164 -21.38 -2.80 21.40
C GLY A 164 -22.42 -3.82 20.96
N ASP A 165 -23.68 -3.37 20.78
CA ASP A 165 -24.77 -4.21 20.29
C ASP A 165 -24.57 -4.66 18.82
N ALA A 166 -24.01 -3.79 17.99
CA ALA A 166 -23.83 -4.06 16.56
C ALA A 166 -22.61 -4.91 16.24
N LEU A 167 -21.49 -4.71 16.95
CA LEU A 167 -20.18 -5.28 16.62
C LEU A 167 -19.65 -6.26 17.67
N GLY A 168 -20.12 -6.16 18.91
CA GLY A 168 -19.59 -6.89 20.05
C GLY A 168 -18.20 -6.43 20.49
N TYR A 169 -17.73 -7.03 21.60
CA TYR A 169 -16.35 -6.88 22.07
C TYR A 169 -15.64 -8.24 22.03
N PRO A 170 -14.34 -8.31 21.69
CA PRO A 170 -13.53 -7.17 21.27
C PRO A 170 -13.93 -6.64 19.90
N MET A 171 -13.73 -5.33 19.67
CA MET A 171 -13.84 -4.72 18.36
C MET A 171 -12.52 -4.05 17.98
N PHE A 172 -12.38 -3.68 16.71
CA PHE A 172 -11.22 -2.98 16.19
C PHE A 172 -11.62 -1.57 15.78
N VAL A 173 -10.88 -0.56 16.24
CA VAL A 173 -11.11 0.85 15.88
C VAL A 173 -9.89 1.37 15.15
N LYS A 174 -10.09 1.99 13.97
CA LYS A 174 -9.01 2.51 13.15
C LYS A 174 -9.46 3.73 12.34
N PRO A 175 -8.54 4.60 11.90
CA PRO A 175 -8.87 5.65 10.92
C PRO A 175 -9.45 5.04 9.65
N THR A 176 -10.42 5.70 9.01
CA THR A 176 -10.94 5.26 7.70
C THR A 176 -9.91 5.40 6.59
N SER A 177 -9.01 6.39 6.69
CA SER A 177 -7.92 6.60 5.74
C SER A 177 -6.57 6.53 6.46
N GLY A 178 -5.56 6.01 5.78
CA GLY A 178 -4.21 5.85 6.32
C GLY A 178 -3.73 4.41 6.32
N GLY A 179 -2.43 4.23 6.56
CA GLY A 179 -1.72 2.96 6.54
C GLY A 179 -1.00 2.65 7.87
N SER A 180 -0.21 1.57 7.87
CA SER A 180 0.73 1.19 8.94
C SER A 180 0.14 1.12 10.35
N SER A 181 -1.15 0.86 10.50
CA SER A 181 -1.85 0.74 11.79
C SER A 181 -1.77 1.97 12.70
N VAL A 182 -1.42 3.16 12.16
CA VAL A 182 -1.37 4.40 12.93
C VAL A 182 -2.79 4.78 13.36
N GLY A 183 -2.99 5.04 14.66
CA GLY A 183 -4.31 5.35 15.23
C GLY A 183 -5.28 4.17 15.32
N ALA A 184 -4.80 2.94 15.06
CA ALA A 184 -5.60 1.73 15.16
C ALA A 184 -5.46 1.09 16.56
N ALA A 185 -6.56 0.56 17.11
CA ALA A 185 -6.58 -0.08 18.41
C ALA A 185 -7.61 -1.24 18.45
N ARG A 186 -7.25 -2.29 19.16
CA ARG A 186 -8.19 -3.31 19.65
C ARG A 186 -8.84 -2.80 20.93
N VAL A 187 -10.15 -2.89 20.99
CA VAL A 187 -10.98 -2.44 22.11
C VAL A 187 -11.67 -3.65 22.71
N ASP A 188 -11.24 -4.03 23.91
CA ASP A 188 -11.75 -5.24 24.56
C ASP A 188 -13.02 -4.98 25.40
N THR A 189 -13.25 -3.73 25.82
CA THR A 189 -14.42 -3.33 26.64
C THR A 189 -14.94 -1.95 26.26
N GLU A 190 -16.14 -1.62 26.71
CA GLU A 190 -16.80 -0.34 26.45
C GLU A 190 -15.99 0.89 26.90
N GLU A 191 -15.26 0.74 28.00
CA GLU A 191 -14.45 1.83 28.58
C GLU A 191 -13.32 2.27 27.65
N GLY A 192 -12.75 1.33 26.88
CA GLY A 192 -11.68 1.60 25.93
C GLY A 192 -12.14 2.28 24.62
N LEU A 193 -13.45 2.32 24.36
CA LEU A 193 -13.98 2.72 23.04
C LEU A 193 -13.75 4.20 22.72
N LEU A 194 -14.11 5.13 23.60
CA LEU A 194 -13.94 6.56 23.34
C LEU A 194 -12.46 6.95 23.17
N PRO A 195 -11.51 6.51 24.03
CA PRO A 195 -10.09 6.76 23.80
C PRO A 195 -9.60 6.26 22.43
N ALA A 196 -10.07 5.08 21.98
CA ALA A 196 -9.71 4.54 20.68
C ALA A 196 -10.30 5.36 19.52
N LEU A 197 -11.55 5.80 19.63
CA LEU A 197 -12.19 6.69 18.67
C LEU A 197 -11.47 8.04 18.58
N ASP A 198 -11.15 8.66 19.72
CA ASP A 198 -10.40 9.92 19.77
C ASP A 198 -9.04 9.76 19.05
N SER A 199 -8.32 8.66 19.34
CA SER A 199 -7.04 8.37 18.67
C SER A 199 -7.20 8.23 17.15
N ALA A 200 -8.18 7.46 16.68
CA ALA A 200 -8.42 7.26 15.25
C ALA A 200 -8.80 8.58 14.53
N LEU A 201 -9.61 9.41 15.18
CA LEU A 201 -10.07 10.71 14.66
C LEU A 201 -8.99 11.81 14.67
N LEU A 202 -7.80 11.57 15.23
CA LEU A 202 -6.64 12.44 15.02
C LEU A 202 -6.04 12.28 13.62
N HIS A 203 -6.29 11.15 12.96
CA HIS A 203 -5.66 10.77 11.69
C HIS A 203 -6.63 10.75 10.51
N SER A 204 -7.94 10.84 10.75
CA SER A 204 -8.97 10.81 9.71
C SER A 204 -10.23 11.51 10.20
N ASP A 205 -11.05 12.04 9.29
CA ASP A 205 -12.31 12.71 9.62
C ASP A 205 -13.34 11.74 10.24
N THR A 206 -13.22 10.45 9.94
CA THR A 206 -14.08 9.40 10.47
C THR A 206 -13.24 8.22 10.95
N ALA A 207 -13.70 7.55 12.00
CA ALA A 207 -13.17 6.29 12.49
C ALA A 207 -14.01 5.11 11.94
N LEU A 208 -13.36 3.99 11.69
CA LEU A 208 -13.98 2.72 11.33
C LEU A 208 -13.93 1.80 12.56
N CYS A 209 -15.10 1.41 13.06
CA CYS A 209 -15.26 0.38 14.09
C CYS A 209 -15.64 -0.93 13.40
N GLU A 210 -14.94 -2.01 13.68
CA GLU A 210 -15.15 -3.32 13.06
C GLU A 210 -15.26 -4.42 14.11
N GLU A 211 -16.04 -5.46 13.83
CA GLU A 211 -15.93 -6.70 14.60
C GLU A 211 -14.48 -7.23 14.57
N TYR A 212 -14.02 -7.75 15.68
CA TYR A 212 -12.72 -8.40 15.73
C TYR A 212 -12.79 -9.78 15.08
N ILE A 213 -11.97 -10.00 14.05
CA ILE A 213 -11.87 -11.29 13.38
C ILE A 213 -10.76 -12.11 14.01
N ALA A 214 -11.12 -13.11 14.82
CA ALA A 214 -10.17 -14.11 15.34
C ALA A 214 -9.88 -15.14 14.24
N GLY A 215 -8.89 -14.90 13.39
CA GLY A 215 -8.52 -15.75 12.27
C GLY A 215 -7.08 -15.56 11.84
N ALA A 216 -6.65 -16.34 10.85
CA ALA A 216 -5.35 -16.16 10.23
C ALA A 216 -5.36 -14.88 9.38
N GLU A 217 -4.36 -14.01 9.56
CA GLU A 217 -4.12 -12.86 8.67
C GLU A 217 -3.30 -13.34 7.48
N VAL A 218 -3.83 -13.15 6.27
CA VAL A 218 -3.21 -13.66 5.05
C VAL A 218 -3.13 -12.58 3.98
N GLU A 219 -2.06 -12.64 3.20
CA GLU A 219 -1.77 -11.67 2.15
C GLU A 219 -1.60 -12.36 0.80
N LEU A 220 -2.10 -11.72 -0.25
CA LEU A 220 -1.93 -12.13 -1.64
C LEU A 220 -1.20 -11.04 -2.41
N ALA A 221 -0.05 -11.37 -3.00
CA ALA A 221 0.65 -10.49 -3.94
C ALA A 221 0.08 -10.71 -5.34
N ILE A 222 -0.34 -9.64 -6.00
CA ILE A 222 -0.83 -9.65 -7.37
C ILE A 222 0.10 -8.83 -8.25
N LEU A 223 0.55 -9.41 -9.36
CA LEU A 223 1.34 -8.77 -10.40
C LEU A 223 0.57 -8.88 -11.73
N GLU A 224 0.33 -7.74 -12.37
CA GLU A 224 -0.28 -7.72 -13.70
C GLU A 224 0.79 -8.00 -14.76
N ARG A 225 0.57 -9.03 -15.56
CA ARG A 225 1.43 -9.44 -16.67
C ARG A 225 0.68 -9.28 -18.00
N GLU A 226 1.39 -9.46 -19.10
CA GLU A 226 0.79 -9.41 -20.44
C GLU A 226 -0.24 -10.52 -20.64
N ASP A 227 0.01 -11.70 -20.06
CA ASP A 227 -0.84 -12.88 -20.13
C ASP A 227 -1.94 -12.93 -19.05
N GLY A 228 -2.05 -11.93 -18.19
CA GLY A 228 -3.08 -11.84 -17.15
C GLY A 228 -2.54 -11.53 -15.75
N LEU A 229 -3.37 -11.75 -14.73
CA LEU A 229 -2.96 -11.53 -13.35
C LEU A 229 -2.20 -12.75 -12.82
N PHE A 230 -1.00 -12.51 -12.32
CA PHE A 230 -0.20 -13.46 -11.58
C PHE A 230 -0.35 -13.22 -10.09
N GLY A 231 -0.61 -14.28 -9.30
CA GLY A 231 -0.76 -14.20 -7.85
C GLY A 231 -1.72 -15.29 -7.38
N THR A 232 -1.19 -16.43 -6.98
CA THR A 232 -1.95 -17.57 -6.47
C THR A 232 -1.39 -18.11 -5.16
N LEU A 233 -0.17 -17.65 -4.80
CA LEU A 233 0.49 -18.04 -3.56
C LEU A 233 0.08 -17.06 -2.44
N VAL A 234 -0.51 -17.61 -1.40
CA VAL A 234 -0.99 -16.86 -0.23
C VAL A 234 0.02 -17.02 0.89
N GLY A 235 0.41 -15.91 1.51
CA GLY A 235 1.24 -15.87 2.70
C GLY A 235 0.41 -15.60 3.95
N GLU A 236 0.91 -16.04 5.09
CA GLU A 236 0.29 -15.80 6.40
C GLU A 236 1.25 -15.02 7.28
N ILE A 237 0.71 -14.04 8.00
CA ILE A 237 1.41 -13.32 9.05
C ILE A 237 0.89 -13.84 10.39
N ASP A 238 1.82 -14.37 11.20
CA ASP A 238 1.56 -14.69 12.59
C ASP A 238 2.24 -13.60 13.42
N PRO A 239 1.47 -12.68 14.00
CA PRO A 239 2.03 -11.51 14.67
C PRO A 239 2.81 -11.87 15.95
N GLY A 240 2.64 -13.09 16.48
CA GLY A 240 3.26 -13.51 17.74
C GLY A 240 2.75 -12.76 18.99
N ALA A 241 1.84 -11.81 18.79
CA ALA A 241 1.21 -10.96 19.80
C ALA A 241 -0.27 -10.75 19.45
N PRO A 242 -1.12 -10.36 20.42
CA PRO A 242 -2.57 -10.16 20.18
C PRO A 242 -2.91 -9.10 19.14
N PHE A 243 -1.95 -8.25 18.74
CA PHE A 243 -2.14 -7.20 17.76
C PHE A 243 -0.87 -6.95 16.92
N TYR A 244 -1.05 -6.80 15.60
CA TYR A 244 0.02 -6.53 14.63
C TYR A 244 0.07 -5.02 14.36
N ASP A 245 0.69 -4.28 15.28
CA ASP A 245 0.89 -2.84 15.19
C ASP A 245 2.11 -2.44 14.34
N TYR A 246 2.38 -1.13 14.27
CA TYR A 246 3.53 -0.59 13.53
C TYR A 246 4.87 -1.16 14.03
N ASP A 247 5.02 -1.29 15.35
CA ASP A 247 6.27 -1.80 15.93
C ASP A 247 6.43 -3.29 15.64
N ALA A 248 5.36 -4.08 15.72
CA ALA A 248 5.37 -5.49 15.32
C ALA A 248 5.65 -5.69 13.82
N LYS A 249 5.20 -4.75 12.97
CA LYS A 249 5.45 -4.79 11.51
C LYS A 249 6.91 -4.51 11.13
N TYR A 250 7.56 -3.55 11.78
CA TYR A 250 8.82 -2.99 11.29
C TYR A 250 9.99 -3.00 12.28
N ARG A 251 9.74 -3.16 13.58
CA ARG A 251 10.73 -3.11 14.65
C ARG A 251 10.88 -4.42 15.43
N ASP A 252 9.76 -5.10 15.68
CA ASP A 252 9.77 -6.36 16.42
C ASP A 252 9.97 -7.54 15.45
N ARG A 253 10.91 -8.43 15.78
CA ARG A 253 11.17 -9.67 15.02
C ARG A 253 10.32 -10.85 15.51
N SER A 254 9.32 -10.61 16.34
CA SER A 254 8.43 -11.65 16.88
C SER A 254 7.45 -12.19 15.82
N SER A 255 7.10 -11.40 14.82
CA SER A 255 6.22 -11.83 13.75
C SER A 255 6.86 -12.90 12.86
N ARG A 256 6.10 -13.96 12.55
CA ARG A 256 6.52 -15.06 11.69
C ARG A 256 5.72 -15.04 10.40
N LEU A 257 6.42 -15.25 9.29
CA LEU A 257 5.82 -15.34 7.97
C LEU A 257 5.80 -16.81 7.53
N PHE A 258 4.65 -17.27 7.04
CA PHE A 258 4.48 -18.61 6.49
C PHE A 258 4.09 -18.51 5.01
N ILE A 259 4.91 -19.07 4.15
CA ILE A 259 4.68 -19.16 2.70
C ILE A 259 4.86 -20.62 2.29
N PRO A 260 3.78 -21.31 1.88
CA PRO A 260 2.39 -20.87 1.82
C PRO A 260 1.73 -20.75 3.20
N ALA A 261 0.62 -19.97 3.25
CA ALA A 261 -0.23 -19.82 4.44
C ALA A 261 -0.74 -21.16 4.98
N ARG A 262 -0.88 -21.28 6.31
CA ARG A 262 -1.36 -22.48 7.03
C ARG A 262 -2.88 -22.59 7.06
N ILE A 263 -3.54 -22.27 5.95
CA ILE A 263 -4.98 -22.37 5.73
C ILE A 263 -5.30 -23.50 4.75
N SER A 264 -6.57 -23.87 4.62
CA SER A 264 -7.01 -24.93 3.71
C SER A 264 -6.72 -24.59 2.24
N SER A 265 -6.58 -25.60 1.38
CA SER A 265 -6.42 -25.39 -0.07
C SER A 265 -7.65 -24.71 -0.69
N ALA A 266 -8.83 -24.92 -0.14
CA ALA A 266 -10.06 -24.25 -0.58
C ALA A 266 -9.99 -22.75 -0.26
N ALA A 267 -9.65 -22.39 0.98
CA ALA A 267 -9.50 -20.99 1.39
C ALA A 267 -8.40 -20.27 0.59
N ARG A 268 -7.25 -20.94 0.30
CA ARG A 268 -6.20 -20.33 -0.56
C ARG A 268 -6.70 -20.01 -1.97
N ARG A 269 -7.53 -20.89 -2.56
CA ARG A 269 -8.12 -20.60 -3.88
C ARG A 269 -9.11 -19.45 -3.80
N GLU A 270 -9.98 -19.43 -2.79
CA GLU A 270 -10.94 -18.37 -2.59
C GLU A 270 -10.26 -17.00 -2.37
N VAL A 271 -9.17 -16.94 -1.57
CA VAL A 271 -8.33 -15.73 -1.41
C VAL A 271 -7.79 -15.25 -2.75
N ALA A 272 -7.27 -16.16 -3.59
CA ALA A 272 -6.74 -15.80 -4.90
C ALA A 272 -7.83 -15.28 -5.85
N GLU A 273 -8.99 -15.94 -5.91
CA GLU A 273 -10.13 -15.53 -6.73
C GLU A 273 -10.71 -14.19 -6.29
N ALA A 274 -10.90 -14.02 -4.96
CA ALA A 274 -11.37 -12.76 -4.38
C ALA A 274 -10.36 -11.62 -4.62
N GLY A 275 -9.07 -11.87 -4.41
CA GLY A 275 -8.02 -10.89 -4.65
C GLY A 275 -7.96 -10.44 -6.11
N HIS A 276 -8.03 -11.36 -7.07
CA HIS A 276 -8.08 -11.03 -8.49
C HIS A 276 -9.34 -10.24 -8.86
N THR A 277 -10.48 -10.57 -8.25
CA THR A 277 -11.73 -9.83 -8.44
C THR A 277 -11.60 -8.41 -7.92
N LEU A 278 -11.05 -8.23 -6.70
CA LEU A 278 -10.81 -6.93 -6.11
C LEU A 278 -9.82 -6.10 -6.92
N PHE A 279 -8.71 -6.69 -7.40
CA PHE A 279 -7.74 -6.01 -8.25
C PHE A 279 -8.42 -5.36 -9.48
N ARG A 280 -9.31 -6.12 -10.16
CA ARG A 280 -10.06 -5.61 -11.32
C ARG A 280 -11.12 -4.58 -10.92
N LEU A 281 -11.86 -4.85 -9.85
CA LEU A 281 -12.94 -3.98 -9.34
C LEU A 281 -12.44 -2.59 -8.96
N PHE A 282 -11.27 -2.52 -8.30
CA PHE A 282 -10.63 -1.25 -7.95
C PHE A 282 -9.97 -0.55 -9.14
N GLY A 283 -9.86 -1.24 -10.27
CA GLY A 283 -9.13 -0.74 -11.44
C GLY A 283 -7.62 -0.67 -11.20
N CYS A 284 -7.08 -1.55 -10.38
CA CYS A 284 -5.65 -1.64 -10.12
C CYS A 284 -4.88 -1.96 -11.40
N ARG A 285 -3.62 -1.53 -11.45
CA ARG A 285 -2.67 -1.76 -12.54
C ARG A 285 -1.29 -2.07 -11.99
N GLY A 286 -0.58 -2.92 -12.71
CA GLY A 286 0.79 -3.33 -12.39
C GLY A 286 0.87 -4.22 -11.17
N LEU A 287 0.52 -3.71 -10.00
CA LEU A 287 0.69 -4.43 -8.73
C LEU A 287 -0.37 -4.05 -7.70
N ALA A 288 -0.63 -4.99 -6.78
CA ALA A 288 -1.32 -4.74 -5.51
C ALA A 288 -1.03 -5.88 -4.52
N ARG A 289 -1.17 -5.61 -3.23
CA ARG A 289 -1.30 -6.64 -2.19
C ARG A 289 -2.69 -6.56 -1.62
N VAL A 290 -3.36 -7.70 -1.53
CA VAL A 290 -4.69 -7.78 -0.95
C VAL A 290 -4.63 -8.61 0.31
N ASP A 291 -5.14 -8.05 1.40
CA ASP A 291 -5.04 -8.61 2.73
C ASP A 291 -6.41 -9.12 3.19
N PHE A 292 -6.42 -10.32 3.77
CA PHE A 292 -7.64 -10.99 4.21
C PHE A 292 -7.46 -11.58 5.60
N PHE A 293 -8.56 -11.81 6.29
CA PHE A 293 -8.63 -12.75 7.40
C PHE A 293 -9.27 -14.05 6.93
N VAL A 294 -8.82 -15.17 7.51
CA VAL A 294 -9.46 -16.49 7.30
C VAL A 294 -9.87 -17.05 8.66
N ARG A 295 -11.19 -17.12 8.89
CA ARG A 295 -11.81 -17.63 10.13
C ARG A 295 -12.67 -18.83 9.78
N ASP A 296 -12.38 -20.00 10.33
CA ASP A 296 -13.14 -21.25 10.12
C ASP A 296 -13.36 -21.62 8.63
N GLY A 297 -12.39 -21.26 7.79
CA GLY A 297 -12.43 -21.47 6.35
C GLY A 297 -13.12 -20.35 5.56
N GLU A 298 -13.75 -19.39 6.21
CA GLU A 298 -14.35 -18.21 5.58
C GLU A 298 -13.27 -17.15 5.27
N VAL A 299 -13.27 -16.63 4.04
CA VAL A 299 -12.38 -15.58 3.58
C VAL A 299 -13.05 -14.22 3.74
N ILE A 300 -12.40 -13.31 4.46
CA ILE A 300 -12.93 -12.00 4.83
C ILE A 300 -11.94 -10.93 4.38
N PHE A 301 -12.33 -10.07 3.45
CA PHE A 301 -11.48 -8.99 2.95
C PHE A 301 -11.21 -7.96 4.05
N ASN A 302 -9.93 -7.58 4.20
CA ASN A 302 -9.49 -6.55 5.12
C ASN A 302 -9.17 -5.23 4.38
N GLU A 303 -8.13 -5.23 3.54
CA GLU A 303 -7.70 -4.05 2.80
C GLU A 303 -6.96 -4.41 1.51
N ILE A 304 -6.78 -3.41 0.63
CA ILE A 304 -5.97 -3.50 -0.58
C ILE A 304 -4.90 -2.42 -0.55
N ASN A 305 -3.64 -2.82 -0.76
CA ASN A 305 -2.48 -1.94 -0.79
C ASN A 305 -2.03 -1.78 -2.24
N THR A 306 -2.19 -0.58 -2.78
CA THR A 306 -1.92 -0.28 -4.20
C THR A 306 -0.46 0.02 -4.49
N MET A 307 0.35 0.23 -3.44
CA MET A 307 1.81 0.32 -3.50
C MET A 307 2.42 -0.45 -2.31
N PRO A 308 2.46 -1.78 -2.36
CA PRO A 308 3.03 -2.59 -1.29
C PRO A 308 4.52 -2.34 -1.10
N GLY A 309 5.04 -2.63 0.11
CA GLY A 309 6.46 -2.49 0.42
C GLY A 309 7.33 -3.44 -0.39
N PHE A 310 8.54 -2.97 -0.74
CA PHE A 310 9.55 -3.73 -1.49
C PHE A 310 10.81 -4.04 -0.67
N THR A 311 10.72 -3.99 0.66
CA THR A 311 11.85 -4.36 1.52
C THR A 311 12.04 -5.89 1.56
N ASP A 312 13.21 -6.35 1.99
CA ASP A 312 13.52 -7.80 2.11
C ASP A 312 12.57 -8.55 3.06
N ILE A 313 11.95 -7.83 4.00
CA ILE A 313 10.98 -8.41 4.94
C ILE A 313 9.53 -8.31 4.43
N SER A 314 9.27 -7.53 3.37
CA SER A 314 7.93 -7.32 2.84
C SER A 314 7.36 -8.59 2.22
N MET A 315 6.09 -8.87 2.51
CA MET A 315 5.42 -10.08 2.01
C MET A 315 5.28 -10.08 0.48
N TYR A 316 5.02 -8.92 -0.14
CA TYR A 316 4.82 -8.83 -1.60
C TYR A 316 5.99 -9.42 -2.41
N PRO A 317 7.24 -8.95 -2.28
CA PRO A 317 8.36 -9.53 -3.04
C PRO A 317 8.66 -10.97 -2.61
N ARG A 318 8.43 -11.34 -1.35
CA ARG A 318 8.65 -12.71 -0.87
C ARG A 318 7.68 -13.72 -1.49
N LEU A 319 6.40 -13.35 -1.62
CA LEU A 319 5.40 -14.20 -2.29
C LEU A 319 5.74 -14.42 -3.76
N LEU A 320 6.13 -13.37 -4.48
CA LEU A 320 6.52 -13.47 -5.88
C LEU A 320 7.79 -14.31 -6.05
N ALA A 321 8.79 -14.12 -5.20
CA ALA A 321 10.02 -14.91 -5.20
C ALA A 321 9.74 -16.40 -4.91
N ALA A 322 8.90 -16.70 -3.92
CA ALA A 322 8.48 -18.07 -3.60
C ALA A 322 7.65 -18.72 -4.73
N ALA A 323 6.95 -17.90 -5.52
CA ALA A 323 6.25 -18.33 -6.74
C ALA A 323 7.16 -18.43 -7.97
N GLY A 324 8.50 -18.26 -7.83
CA GLY A 324 9.48 -18.41 -8.89
C GLY A 324 9.77 -17.16 -9.70
N LEU A 325 9.31 -15.96 -9.27
CA LEU A 325 9.57 -14.68 -9.92
C LEU A 325 10.63 -13.87 -9.16
N PRO A 326 11.89 -13.82 -9.64
CA PRO A 326 12.93 -12.98 -9.05
C PRO A 326 12.58 -11.50 -9.13
N ILE A 327 13.02 -10.72 -8.16
CA ILE A 327 12.71 -9.27 -8.06
C ILE A 327 13.03 -8.50 -9.35
N GLY A 328 14.14 -8.81 -10.03
CA GLY A 328 14.50 -8.15 -11.29
C GLY A 328 13.46 -8.36 -12.40
N GLU A 329 12.87 -9.57 -12.50
CA GLU A 329 11.81 -9.86 -13.47
C GLU A 329 10.49 -9.17 -13.08
N VAL A 330 10.19 -9.08 -11.79
CA VAL A 330 9.04 -8.31 -11.28
C VAL A 330 9.16 -6.86 -11.68
N LEU A 331 10.32 -6.23 -11.46
CA LEU A 331 10.57 -4.84 -11.79
C LEU A 331 10.46 -4.57 -13.29
N ASP A 332 11.06 -5.43 -14.13
CA ASP A 332 10.93 -5.34 -15.59
C ASP A 332 9.47 -5.46 -16.04
N THR A 333 8.71 -6.39 -15.46
CA THR A 333 7.28 -6.58 -15.76
C THR A 333 6.49 -5.32 -15.44
N LEU A 334 6.75 -4.71 -14.28
CA LEU A 334 6.10 -3.46 -13.87
C LEU A 334 6.43 -2.29 -14.80
N LEU A 335 7.70 -2.15 -15.22
CA LEU A 335 8.11 -1.11 -16.17
C LEU A 335 7.44 -1.30 -17.53
N VAL A 336 7.40 -2.52 -18.07
CA VAL A 336 6.71 -2.85 -19.33
C VAL A 336 5.21 -2.57 -19.21
N GLY A 337 4.59 -2.94 -18.09
CA GLY A 337 3.19 -2.63 -17.79
C GLY A 337 2.88 -1.15 -17.80
N ALA A 338 3.75 -0.32 -17.20
CA ALA A 338 3.61 1.13 -17.18
C ALA A 338 3.56 1.74 -18.60
N TYR A 339 4.43 1.28 -19.49
CA TYR A 339 4.40 1.70 -20.91
C TYR A 339 3.13 1.27 -21.62
N ARG A 340 2.70 0.03 -21.44
CA ARG A 340 1.45 -0.47 -22.02
C ARG A 340 0.28 0.40 -21.62
N HIS A 341 0.15 0.68 -20.31
CA HIS A 341 -0.93 1.51 -19.78
C HIS A 341 -0.87 2.97 -20.23
N ALA A 342 0.33 3.53 -20.45
CA ALA A 342 0.47 4.86 -21.02
C ALA A 342 -0.04 4.88 -22.46
N ARG A 343 0.41 3.93 -23.29
CA ARG A 343 -0.03 3.80 -24.71
C ARG A 343 -1.55 3.62 -24.82
N ASP A 344 -2.17 2.82 -23.93
CA ASP A 344 -3.62 2.61 -23.92
C ASP A 344 -4.41 3.89 -23.60
N ARG A 345 -3.76 4.86 -22.96
CA ARG A 345 -4.29 6.21 -22.71
C ARG A 345 -3.96 7.22 -23.81
N GLY A 346 -3.22 6.82 -24.86
CA GLY A 346 -2.79 7.70 -25.94
C GLY A 346 -1.58 8.58 -25.58
N LEU A 347 -0.76 8.16 -24.61
CA LEU A 347 0.45 8.85 -24.16
C LEU A 347 1.71 8.27 -24.81
#